data_cd1e36fc07689712955788c094025ac9
#
_entry.id   cd1e36fc07689712955788c094025ac9
#
_cell.length_a   1.000
_cell.length_b   1.000
_cell.length_c   1.000
_cell.angle_alpha   90.00
_cell.angle_beta   90.00
_cell.angle_gamma   90.00
#
_symmetry.space_group_name_H-M   'P 1'
#
loop_
_entity.id
_entity.type
_entity.pdbx_description
1 polymer ?
#
loop_
_entity_poly.entity_id
_entity_poly.type
_entity_poly.pdbx_seq_one_letter_code
_entity_poly.pdbx_strand_id
1 'polypeptide(L)'
;MADQDLLITSDPAARLKQDYQWTAATSNVDHRVVDHFRRKLKYFFMSPCEKYRARGRKPWKLMLQILKILLITGQLVSFGLSNEMMVTFKEENIKTLKHLFLKGYEDQDKNYAVYTSKEVYAHINYIINQYMNLPNLTVGNHAYEKNDGVSTPLSLCQEFYRHGSISPGNDTFDIDPFIEKECLSIYPLEPVKDAAIQDMNFTLDFKRLLSVKVYLIIKTINLQTVRHNELPDCYAFRTVILFDNTAHSGRIKISLDNHVQINVCKDWNISGSSDKDYHLTLILTFDSFIILACLVSLILCIRSVLNGLQLQSEYAMFFQKHYQKTVSMSDRLEFVNGWYILIIISDTLTITGSVMKIGIQTKELTNYDVCSILLGTSTMFVWIGVLRYLGFFQKYNILILTLRAAFPNVIRFLTCAVMIYLSYCFCGWIVLGPHHENFRTFNMVADCLFSLINGDEIYSTFTKLRGKKYLVWLFSRLYVYTFISLFTYMVLSLFIALITDTYETIKQQEGIPASELQAFIMECKDLPASGKYNDPESDSCLFFPCACCS
;
A
#
# COMPACT_ATOMS: atom_id res chain seq x y z
N MET A 1 -27.09 -45.49 -12.48
CA MET A 1 -27.48 -45.11 -13.85
C MET A 1 -28.99 -44.91 -13.87
N ALA A 2 -29.49 -43.97 -13.09
CA ALA A 2 -30.93 -43.54 -13.08
C ALA A 2 -31.11 -42.45 -11.99
N ASP A 3 -30.54 -41.25 -12.18
CA ASP A 3 -30.85 -40.06 -11.35
C ASP A 3 -30.23 -38.78 -11.94
N GLN A 4 -30.12 -38.70 -13.26
CA GLN A 4 -29.56 -37.50 -13.92
C GLN A 4 -30.53 -36.74 -14.84
N ASP A 5 -31.78 -37.16 -14.97
CA ASP A 5 -32.72 -36.59 -15.97
C ASP A 5 -33.87 -35.72 -15.40
N LEU A 6 -33.70 -35.14 -14.18
CA LEU A 6 -34.76 -34.29 -13.58
C LEU A 6 -34.32 -32.84 -13.30
N LEU A 7 -33.29 -32.35 -13.96
CA LEU A 7 -32.72 -31.00 -13.70
C LEU A 7 -32.75 -30.04 -14.91
N ILE A 8 -33.45 -30.38 -15.98
CA ILE A 8 -33.56 -29.48 -17.14
C ILE A 8 -35.04 -29.31 -17.44
N THR A 9 -35.64 -28.22 -17.05
CA THR A 9 -36.74 -27.43 -17.57
C THR A 9 -37.59 -26.80 -16.47
N SER A 10 -37.06 -25.79 -15.81
CA SER A 10 -37.88 -24.78 -15.20
C SER A 10 -37.10 -23.47 -15.17
N ASP A 11 -37.58 -22.54 -15.97
CA ASP A 11 -37.17 -21.17 -16.08
C ASP A 11 -36.87 -20.58 -14.66
N PRO A 12 -35.62 -20.17 -14.34
CA PRO A 12 -35.30 -19.62 -13.02
C PRO A 12 -36.17 -18.41 -12.65
N ALA A 13 -36.63 -17.65 -13.64
CA ALA A 13 -37.57 -16.54 -13.47
C ALA A 13 -38.98 -16.98 -13.05
N ALA A 14 -39.41 -18.16 -13.47
CA ALA A 14 -40.71 -18.72 -13.09
C ALA A 14 -40.67 -19.26 -11.64
N ARG A 15 -39.57 -19.91 -11.21
CA ARG A 15 -39.39 -20.33 -9.82
C ARG A 15 -39.32 -19.15 -8.85
N LEU A 16 -38.57 -18.08 -9.20
CA LEU A 16 -38.53 -16.86 -8.40
C LEU A 16 -39.89 -16.19 -8.26
N LYS A 17 -40.72 -16.14 -9.33
CA LYS A 17 -42.09 -15.60 -9.26
C LYS A 17 -42.99 -16.46 -8.38
N GLN A 18 -42.82 -17.77 -8.32
CA GLN A 18 -43.68 -18.68 -7.58
C GLN A 18 -43.31 -18.71 -6.09
N ASP A 19 -42.00 -18.55 -5.74
CA ASP A 19 -41.53 -18.48 -4.35
C ASP A 19 -41.81 -17.13 -3.67
N TYR A 20 -42.01 -16.06 -4.45
CA TYR A 20 -42.34 -14.72 -3.93
C TYR A 20 -43.85 -14.40 -3.89
N GLN A 21 -44.74 -15.34 -4.23
CA GLN A 21 -46.16 -15.15 -3.95
C GLN A 21 -46.38 -15.24 -2.43
N TRP A 22 -46.46 -14.07 -1.81
CA TRP A 22 -46.91 -13.88 -0.44
C TRP A 22 -48.37 -14.36 -0.34
N THR A 23 -48.58 -15.67 -0.27
CA THR A 23 -49.87 -16.20 0.04
C THR A 23 -50.28 -15.62 1.38
N ALA A 24 -51.30 -14.82 1.37
CA ALA A 24 -51.96 -14.22 2.53
C ALA A 24 -52.47 -15.32 3.47
N ALA A 25 -51.60 -15.94 4.18
CA ALA A 25 -51.92 -16.91 5.24
C ALA A 25 -52.12 -16.20 6.57
N THR A 26 -52.77 -15.03 6.59
CA THR A 26 -53.30 -14.47 7.83
C THR A 26 -54.35 -13.42 7.55
N SER A 27 -55.60 -13.77 7.74
CA SER A 27 -56.79 -12.94 7.65
C SER A 27 -56.90 -11.82 8.72
N ASN A 28 -55.82 -11.45 9.44
CA ASN A 28 -55.86 -10.47 10.52
C ASN A 28 -54.66 -9.54 10.61
N VAL A 29 -53.89 -9.37 9.52
CA VAL A 29 -52.81 -8.36 9.53
C VAL A 29 -53.39 -7.00 9.19
N ASP A 30 -53.27 -6.02 10.07
CA ASP A 30 -53.67 -4.64 9.79
C ASP A 30 -52.85 -4.10 8.61
N HIS A 31 -53.45 -4.03 7.43
CA HIS A 31 -52.81 -3.54 6.19
C HIS A 31 -52.18 -2.15 6.35
N ARG A 32 -52.70 -1.34 7.27
CA ARG A 32 -52.13 -0.01 7.56
C ARG A 32 -50.74 -0.08 8.17
N VAL A 33 -50.55 -1.04 9.09
CA VAL A 33 -49.25 -1.25 9.78
C VAL A 33 -48.22 -1.76 8.79
N VAL A 34 -48.60 -2.71 7.91
CA VAL A 34 -47.71 -3.24 6.87
C VAL A 34 -47.31 -2.14 5.88
N ASP A 35 -48.25 -1.34 5.40
CA ASP A 35 -48.00 -0.26 4.44
C ASP A 35 -47.16 0.88 5.06
N HIS A 36 -47.36 1.17 6.35
CA HIS A 36 -46.54 2.12 7.07
C HIS A 36 -45.10 1.63 7.17
N PHE A 37 -44.89 0.38 7.58
CA PHE A 37 -43.57 -0.23 7.71
C PHE A 37 -42.87 -0.36 6.36
N ARG A 38 -43.59 -0.74 5.30
CA ARG A 38 -43.10 -0.79 3.92
C ARG A 38 -42.63 0.58 3.42
N ARG A 39 -43.36 1.67 3.71
CA ARG A 39 -42.95 3.05 3.42
C ARG A 39 -41.70 3.47 4.19
N LYS A 40 -41.59 3.09 5.47
CA LYS A 40 -40.39 3.34 6.29
C LYS A 40 -39.15 2.68 5.67
N LEU A 41 -39.26 1.41 5.25
CA LEU A 41 -38.19 0.69 4.56
C LEU A 41 -37.85 1.33 3.21
N LYS A 42 -38.84 1.61 2.39
CA LYS A 42 -38.62 2.27 1.08
C LYS A 42 -37.89 3.61 1.25
N TYR A 43 -38.29 4.44 2.21
CA TYR A 43 -37.61 5.70 2.51
C TYR A 43 -36.14 5.49 2.91
N PHE A 44 -35.83 4.44 3.69
CA PHE A 44 -34.44 4.16 4.08
C PHE A 44 -33.54 3.89 2.88
N PHE A 45 -34.03 3.12 1.90
CA PHE A 45 -33.25 2.75 0.70
C PHE A 45 -33.30 3.79 -0.43
N MET A 46 -34.10 4.83 -0.35
CA MET A 46 -34.17 5.91 -1.35
C MET A 46 -32.84 6.62 -1.54
N SER A 47 -32.56 7.04 -2.77
CA SER A 47 -31.44 7.90 -3.11
C SER A 47 -31.53 9.28 -2.41
N PRO A 48 -30.41 10.00 -2.22
CA PRO A 48 -30.44 11.34 -1.63
C PRO A 48 -31.37 12.33 -2.36
N CYS A 49 -31.45 12.24 -3.69
CA CYS A 49 -32.34 13.08 -4.49
C CYS A 49 -33.82 12.74 -4.29
N GLU A 50 -34.15 11.45 -4.15
CA GLU A 50 -35.52 11.01 -3.83
C GLU A 50 -35.92 11.39 -2.41
N LYS A 51 -35.01 11.28 -1.43
CA LYS A 51 -35.22 11.75 -0.05
C LYS A 51 -35.50 13.26 0.01
N TYR A 52 -34.81 14.04 -0.83
CA TYR A 52 -35.09 15.47 -0.96
C TYR A 52 -36.51 15.71 -1.53
N ARG A 53 -36.91 14.97 -2.55
CA ARG A 53 -38.28 15.09 -3.14
C ARG A 53 -39.37 14.60 -2.17
N ALA A 54 -39.06 13.59 -1.33
CA ALA A 54 -40.02 12.99 -0.40
C ALA A 54 -40.27 13.85 0.85
N ARG A 55 -39.26 14.48 1.43
CA ARG A 55 -39.35 15.23 2.70
C ARG A 55 -38.70 16.62 2.67
N GLY A 56 -38.19 17.10 1.53
CA GLY A 56 -37.49 18.39 1.41
C GLY A 56 -36.13 18.46 2.13
N ARG A 57 -35.62 17.35 2.66
CA ARG A 57 -34.34 17.34 3.40
C ARG A 57 -33.14 17.54 2.47
N LYS A 58 -32.39 18.64 2.67
CA LYS A 58 -31.19 18.95 1.88
C LYS A 58 -30.12 17.85 2.06
N PRO A 59 -29.40 17.46 0.99
CA PRO A 59 -28.41 16.37 1.04
C PRO A 59 -27.06 16.80 1.62
N TRP A 60 -27.05 17.34 2.85
CA TRP A 60 -25.83 17.82 3.52
C TRP A 60 -24.71 16.79 3.61
N LYS A 61 -25.09 15.51 3.80
CA LYS A 61 -24.10 14.41 3.81
C LYS A 61 -23.36 14.28 2.48
N LEU A 62 -24.06 14.44 1.36
CA LEU A 62 -23.45 14.40 0.03
C LEU A 62 -22.52 15.59 -0.19
N MET A 63 -22.97 16.79 0.17
CA MET A 63 -22.14 18.00 0.07
C MET A 63 -20.85 17.88 0.89
N LEU A 64 -20.97 17.41 2.14
CA LEU A 64 -19.81 17.18 3.01
C LEU A 64 -18.84 16.16 2.40
N GLN A 65 -19.35 15.08 1.81
CA GLN A 65 -18.48 14.06 1.19
C GLN A 65 -17.75 14.60 -0.05
N ILE A 66 -18.41 15.38 -0.89
CA ILE A 66 -17.76 16.01 -2.04
C ILE A 66 -16.66 16.96 -1.58
N LEU A 67 -16.96 17.81 -0.60
CA LEU A 67 -15.97 18.73 -0.02
C LEU A 67 -14.78 17.96 0.57
N LYS A 68 -15.06 16.88 1.32
CA LYS A 68 -14.03 16.02 1.89
C LYS A 68 -13.11 15.41 0.82
N ILE A 69 -13.67 14.88 -0.28
CA ILE A 69 -12.89 14.30 -1.38
C ILE A 69 -11.92 15.34 -1.95
N LEU A 70 -12.39 16.57 -2.19
CA LEU A 70 -11.56 17.67 -2.70
C LEU A 70 -10.45 18.04 -1.71
N LEU A 71 -10.77 18.16 -0.42
CA LEU A 71 -9.81 18.51 0.62
C LEU A 71 -8.71 17.45 0.79
N ILE A 72 -9.09 16.16 0.88
CA ILE A 72 -8.14 15.05 1.01
C ILE A 72 -7.24 14.95 -0.23
N THR A 73 -7.82 15.12 -1.42
CA THR A 73 -7.03 15.10 -2.66
C THR A 73 -6.04 16.26 -2.69
N GLY A 74 -6.47 17.47 -2.30
CA GLY A 74 -5.59 18.62 -2.17
C GLY A 74 -4.46 18.42 -1.16
N GLN A 75 -4.78 17.82 -0.01
CA GLN A 75 -3.78 17.44 1.01
C GLN A 75 -2.75 16.45 0.47
N LEU A 76 -3.21 15.41 -0.23
CA LEU A 76 -2.32 14.40 -0.80
C LEU A 76 -1.38 14.99 -1.85
N VAL A 77 -1.90 15.84 -2.75
CA VAL A 77 -1.09 16.52 -3.77
C VAL A 77 -0.04 17.42 -3.11
N SER A 78 -0.43 18.21 -2.12
CA SER A 78 0.50 19.07 -1.36
C SER A 78 1.58 18.25 -0.65
N PHE A 79 1.19 17.14 0.01
CA PHE A 79 2.13 16.24 0.67
C PHE A 79 3.05 15.52 -0.33
N GLY A 80 2.52 15.09 -1.47
CA GLY A 80 3.29 14.44 -2.53
C GLY A 80 4.37 15.36 -3.11
N LEU A 81 4.05 16.61 -3.39
CA LEU A 81 5.01 17.60 -3.89
C LEU A 81 6.11 17.90 -2.87
N SER A 82 5.76 18.03 -1.60
CA SER A 82 6.76 18.22 -0.53
C SER A 82 7.65 16.99 -0.37
N ASN A 83 7.07 15.79 -0.43
CA ASN A 83 7.83 14.53 -0.34
C ASN A 83 8.75 14.30 -1.54
N GLU A 84 8.33 14.69 -2.75
CA GLU A 84 9.14 14.62 -3.97
C GLU A 84 10.45 15.41 -3.82
N MET A 85 10.38 16.65 -3.32
CA MET A 85 11.58 17.47 -3.08
C MET A 85 12.53 16.80 -2.06
N MET A 86 11.99 16.22 -0.99
CA MET A 86 12.77 15.49 0.02
C MET A 86 13.43 14.24 -0.58
N VAL A 87 12.70 13.45 -1.36
CA VAL A 87 13.21 12.23 -2.00
C VAL A 87 14.29 12.58 -3.01
N THR A 88 14.07 13.55 -3.87
CA THR A 88 15.06 14.02 -4.86
C THR A 88 16.34 14.47 -4.17
N PHE A 89 16.25 15.25 -3.09
CA PHE A 89 17.42 15.66 -2.33
C PHE A 89 18.19 14.45 -1.74
N LYS A 90 17.49 13.46 -1.19
CA LYS A 90 18.10 12.23 -0.69
C LYS A 90 18.81 11.45 -1.80
N GLU A 91 18.15 11.25 -2.93
CA GLU A 91 18.68 10.49 -4.07
C GLU A 91 19.92 11.15 -4.65
N GLU A 92 19.90 12.45 -4.87
CA GLU A 92 21.05 13.21 -5.37
C GLU A 92 22.24 13.16 -4.40
N ASN A 93 21.99 13.27 -3.09
CA ASN A 93 23.05 13.10 -2.10
C ASN A 93 23.60 11.67 -2.05
N ILE A 94 22.73 10.63 -2.12
CA ILE A 94 23.17 9.22 -2.17
C ILE A 94 24.03 8.97 -3.42
N LYS A 95 23.67 9.53 -4.55
CA LYS A 95 24.44 9.47 -5.79
C LYS A 95 25.80 10.15 -5.65
N THR A 96 25.78 11.35 -5.09
CA THR A 96 27.02 12.10 -4.77
C THR A 96 27.92 11.30 -3.84
N LEU A 97 27.39 10.70 -2.76
CA LEU A 97 28.18 9.89 -1.84
C LEU A 97 28.75 8.64 -2.51
N LYS A 98 28.02 7.99 -3.43
CA LYS A 98 28.56 6.87 -4.22
C LYS A 98 29.75 7.30 -5.07
N HIS A 99 29.63 8.41 -5.80
CA HIS A 99 30.72 8.94 -6.61
C HIS A 99 31.92 9.43 -5.78
N LEU A 100 31.69 9.98 -4.59
CA LEU A 100 32.75 10.45 -3.71
C LEU A 100 33.54 9.31 -3.07
N PHE A 101 32.85 8.26 -2.60
CA PHE A 101 33.48 7.22 -1.78
C PHE A 101 33.79 5.92 -2.52
N LEU A 102 33.13 5.64 -3.66
CA LEU A 102 33.41 4.45 -4.45
C LEU A 102 34.35 4.80 -5.62
N LYS A 103 35.55 4.25 -5.59
CA LYS A 103 36.59 4.54 -6.58
C LYS A 103 36.22 4.03 -7.97
N GLY A 104 36.04 4.93 -8.96
CA GLY A 104 35.68 4.53 -10.32
C GLY A 104 34.24 4.01 -10.46
N TYR A 105 33.34 4.47 -9.63
CA TYR A 105 31.93 4.11 -9.70
C TYR A 105 31.25 4.77 -10.91
N GLU A 106 30.51 3.98 -11.69
CA GLU A 106 29.65 4.43 -12.76
C GLU A 106 28.20 4.05 -12.47
N ASP A 107 27.23 4.94 -12.73
CA ASP A 107 25.81 4.74 -12.39
C ASP A 107 25.17 3.48 -13.03
N GLN A 108 25.78 2.92 -14.07
CA GLN A 108 25.29 1.72 -14.75
C GLN A 108 25.82 0.40 -14.16
N ASP A 109 26.80 0.45 -13.26
CA ASP A 109 27.42 -0.75 -12.67
C ASP A 109 26.55 -1.40 -11.62
N LYS A 110 25.71 -2.36 -12.05
CA LYS A 110 24.92 -3.22 -11.14
C LYS A 110 25.80 -4.18 -10.31
N ASN A 111 27.06 -4.35 -10.67
CA ASN A 111 27.96 -5.39 -10.14
C ASN A 111 29.31 -4.83 -9.69
N TYR A 112 29.30 -3.69 -8.96
CA TYR A 112 30.55 -3.10 -8.48
C TYR A 112 31.26 -4.04 -7.50
N ALA A 113 32.49 -4.48 -7.86
CA ALA A 113 33.24 -5.49 -7.12
C ALA A 113 34.74 -5.40 -7.41
N VAL A 114 35.55 -5.93 -6.49
CA VAL A 114 37.00 -6.04 -6.59
C VAL A 114 37.44 -7.50 -6.55
N TYR A 115 38.58 -7.80 -7.16
CA TYR A 115 39.06 -9.18 -7.37
C TYR A 115 40.42 -9.43 -6.76
N THR A 116 41.18 -8.40 -6.41
CA THR A 116 42.54 -8.54 -5.84
C THR A 116 42.65 -7.88 -4.48
N SER A 117 43.47 -8.45 -3.61
CA SER A 117 43.74 -7.89 -2.26
C SER A 117 44.26 -6.45 -2.34
N LYS A 118 45.10 -6.15 -3.35
CA LYS A 118 45.64 -4.79 -3.55
C LYS A 118 44.53 -3.78 -3.87
N GLU A 119 43.56 -4.18 -4.67
CA GLU A 119 42.39 -3.33 -4.98
C GLU A 119 41.55 -3.07 -3.74
N VAL A 120 41.32 -4.07 -2.88
CA VAL A 120 40.58 -3.88 -1.62
C VAL A 120 41.24 -2.82 -0.76
N TYR A 121 42.54 -2.94 -0.52
CA TYR A 121 43.27 -1.91 0.23
C TYR A 121 43.26 -0.55 -0.45
N ALA A 122 43.39 -0.51 -1.78
CA ALA A 122 43.31 0.74 -2.55
C ALA A 122 41.93 1.42 -2.44
N HIS A 123 40.85 0.65 -2.41
CA HIS A 123 39.48 1.19 -2.22
C HIS A 123 39.27 1.68 -0.79
N ILE A 124 39.74 0.94 0.23
CA ILE A 124 39.59 1.37 1.63
C ILE A 124 40.42 2.63 1.86
N ASN A 125 41.69 2.69 1.39
CA ASN A 125 42.52 3.89 1.49
C ASN A 125 41.88 5.09 0.77
N TYR A 126 41.29 4.86 -0.39
CA TYR A 126 40.56 5.89 -1.11
C TYR A 126 39.41 6.44 -0.28
N ILE A 127 38.58 5.58 0.34
CA ILE A 127 37.44 5.98 1.19
C ILE A 127 37.96 6.84 2.37
N ILE A 128 39.04 6.42 3.04
CA ILE A 128 39.62 7.16 4.15
C ILE A 128 40.09 8.53 3.69
N ASN A 129 40.86 8.61 2.59
CA ASN A 129 41.36 9.87 2.08
C ASN A 129 40.25 10.82 1.67
N GLN A 130 39.20 10.31 1.04
CA GLN A 130 38.00 11.11 0.68
C GLN A 130 37.29 11.62 1.94
N TYR A 131 37.15 10.79 2.97
CA TYR A 131 36.56 11.23 4.25
C TYR A 131 37.37 12.30 4.95
N MET A 132 38.70 12.13 5.03
CA MET A 132 39.59 13.11 5.66
C MET A 132 39.55 14.49 5.00
N ASN A 133 39.38 14.51 3.67
CA ASN A 133 39.36 15.75 2.87
C ASN A 133 37.94 16.22 2.52
N LEU A 134 36.91 15.62 3.10
CA LEU A 134 35.50 15.83 2.72
C LEU A 134 35.11 17.31 2.56
N PRO A 135 35.40 18.24 3.49
CA PRO A 135 34.98 19.64 3.35
C PRO A 135 35.61 20.38 2.18
N ASN A 136 36.79 19.94 1.73
CA ASN A 136 37.54 20.57 0.63
C ASN A 136 37.22 19.94 -0.73
N LEU A 137 36.68 18.73 -0.75
CA LEU A 137 36.39 17.97 -1.98
C LEU A 137 34.96 18.13 -2.47
N THR A 138 34.02 18.35 -1.57
CA THR A 138 32.61 18.38 -1.93
C THR A 138 32.17 19.73 -2.46
N VAL A 139 31.39 19.74 -3.53
CA VAL A 139 30.73 20.94 -4.03
C VAL A 139 29.51 21.30 -3.14
N GLY A 140 28.93 20.30 -2.45
CA GLY A 140 27.79 20.48 -1.56
C GLY A 140 28.20 20.96 -0.14
N ASN A 141 27.20 21.24 0.69
CA ASN A 141 27.39 21.67 2.08
C ASN A 141 27.57 20.47 3.04
N HIS A 142 28.37 19.47 2.61
CA HIS A 142 28.65 18.29 3.43
C HIS A 142 29.64 18.59 4.55
N ALA A 143 29.33 18.13 5.75
CA ALA A 143 30.16 18.34 6.93
C ALA A 143 30.16 17.07 7.82
N TYR A 144 31.17 16.98 8.68
CA TYR A 144 31.20 15.94 9.71
C TYR A 144 30.15 16.20 10.79
N GLU A 145 29.58 15.13 11.35
CA GLU A 145 28.83 15.25 12.59
C GLU A 145 29.78 15.60 13.72
N LYS A 146 29.45 16.58 14.55
CA LYS A 146 30.21 16.96 15.76
C LYS A 146 29.43 16.57 17.00
N ASN A 147 30.04 15.77 17.86
CA ASN A 147 29.55 15.47 19.19
C ASN A 147 30.50 16.14 20.20
N ASP A 148 29.97 17.02 21.04
CA ASP A 148 30.74 17.78 22.05
C ASP A 148 31.96 18.52 21.47
N GLY A 149 31.86 19.05 20.26
CA GLY A 149 32.93 19.78 19.58
C GLY A 149 33.94 18.90 18.82
N VAL A 150 33.92 17.58 19.02
CA VAL A 150 34.77 16.61 18.30
C VAL A 150 34.03 16.03 17.10
N SER A 151 34.72 15.98 15.96
CA SER A 151 34.16 15.35 14.74
C SER A 151 34.05 13.84 14.93
N THR A 152 32.94 13.25 14.49
CA THR A 152 32.73 11.79 14.55
C THR A 152 33.79 11.05 13.74
N PRO A 153 34.35 9.95 14.25
CA PRO A 153 35.35 9.17 13.52
C PRO A 153 34.69 8.33 12.41
N LEU A 154 35.46 8.02 11.37
CA LEU A 154 35.16 6.92 10.47
C LEU A 154 35.48 5.62 11.21
N SER A 155 34.55 4.67 11.26
CA SER A 155 34.80 3.36 11.89
C SER A 155 34.94 2.29 10.82
N LEU A 156 36.11 1.68 10.76
CA LEU A 156 36.44 0.56 9.89
C LEU A 156 36.34 -0.73 10.67
N CYS A 157 35.39 -1.60 10.38
CA CYS A 157 35.18 -2.86 11.08
C CYS A 157 35.37 -4.03 10.12
N GLN A 158 36.14 -5.06 10.54
CA GLN A 158 36.21 -6.34 9.84
C GLN A 158 35.53 -7.44 10.65
N GLU A 159 34.87 -8.33 9.96
CA GLU A 159 34.24 -9.54 10.51
C GLU A 159 34.92 -10.76 9.87
N PHE A 160 35.45 -11.66 10.68
CA PHE A 160 36.20 -12.82 10.21
C PHE A 160 36.03 -14.02 11.14
N TYR A 161 36.32 -15.22 10.63
CA TYR A 161 36.34 -16.44 11.44
C TYR A 161 37.53 -16.43 12.43
N ARG A 162 37.29 -16.78 13.71
CA ARG A 162 38.30 -16.76 14.79
C ARG A 162 39.57 -17.53 14.44
N HIS A 163 39.44 -18.78 14.06
CA HIS A 163 40.51 -19.62 13.57
C HIS A 163 40.14 -20.27 12.25
N GLY A 164 41.13 -20.47 11.41
CA GLY A 164 40.90 -21.20 10.17
C GLY A 164 42.15 -21.36 9.34
N SER A 165 42.34 -22.55 8.82
CA SER A 165 43.27 -22.86 7.74
C SER A 165 42.52 -23.51 6.59
N ILE A 166 42.72 -22.99 5.39
CA ILE A 166 42.07 -23.50 4.17
C ILE A 166 43.17 -23.91 3.21
N SER A 167 43.18 -25.19 2.84
CA SER A 167 44.13 -25.80 1.90
C SER A 167 43.36 -26.43 0.74
N PRO A 168 42.92 -25.65 -0.27
CA PRO A 168 42.13 -26.16 -1.38
C PRO A 168 42.83 -27.24 -2.21
N GLY A 169 44.19 -27.21 -2.27
CA GLY A 169 44.96 -28.20 -3.02
C GLY A 169 44.97 -29.59 -2.38
N ASN A 170 44.61 -29.70 -1.12
CA ASN A 170 44.54 -30.96 -0.35
C ASN A 170 43.09 -31.31 0.04
N ASP A 171 42.10 -30.53 -0.44
CA ASP A 171 40.69 -30.66 -0.08
C ASP A 171 40.43 -30.67 1.43
N THR A 172 41.26 -29.96 2.18
CA THR A 172 41.18 -29.88 3.66
C THR A 172 40.89 -28.46 4.13
N PHE A 173 40.07 -28.36 5.16
CA PHE A 173 39.82 -27.11 5.87
C PHE A 173 39.66 -27.38 7.38
N ASP A 174 40.06 -26.40 8.18
CA ASP A 174 39.82 -26.33 9.61
C ASP A 174 39.34 -24.91 9.91
N ILE A 175 38.06 -24.71 10.21
CA ILE A 175 37.47 -23.41 10.45
C ILE A 175 36.62 -23.45 11.73
N ASP A 176 36.90 -22.55 12.67
CA ASP A 176 36.01 -22.26 13.78
C ASP A 176 34.89 -21.35 13.29
N PRO A 177 33.58 -21.77 13.35
CA PRO A 177 32.45 -20.97 12.87
C PRO A 177 32.17 -19.71 13.69
N PHE A 178 32.91 -19.49 14.80
CA PHE A 178 32.73 -18.29 15.60
C PHE A 178 33.29 -17.06 14.88
N ILE A 179 32.45 -16.03 14.78
CA ILE A 179 32.78 -14.77 14.08
C ILE A 179 33.33 -13.77 15.10
N GLU A 180 34.52 -13.25 14.83
CA GLU A 180 35.10 -12.15 15.55
C GLU A 180 34.95 -10.84 14.78
N LYS A 181 34.79 -9.75 15.53
CA LYS A 181 34.65 -8.41 14.97
C LYS A 181 35.74 -7.51 15.58
N GLU A 182 36.52 -6.91 14.69
CA GLU A 182 37.55 -5.93 15.05
C GLU A 182 37.21 -4.60 14.39
N CYS A 183 37.28 -3.50 15.14
CA CYS A 183 36.97 -2.16 14.66
C CYS A 183 38.10 -1.17 14.95
N LEU A 184 38.44 -0.36 13.95
CA LEU A 184 39.36 0.74 14.02
C LEU A 184 38.61 2.06 13.82
N SER A 185 38.82 3.03 14.74
CA SER A 185 38.19 4.36 14.63
C SER A 185 39.24 5.38 14.18
N ILE A 186 38.96 6.09 13.10
CA ILE A 186 39.86 7.04 12.46
C ILE A 186 39.22 8.44 12.55
N TYR A 187 39.86 9.35 13.25
CA TYR A 187 39.39 10.72 13.43
C TYR A 187 39.89 11.63 12.32
N PRO A 188 39.06 12.56 11.80
CA PRO A 188 39.48 13.58 10.88
C PRO A 188 40.34 14.62 11.66
N LEU A 189 41.66 14.39 11.70
CA LEU A 189 42.66 15.31 12.21
C LEU A 189 43.12 16.23 11.06
N GLU A 190 43.72 17.39 11.39
CA GLU A 190 44.33 18.31 10.42
C GLU A 190 45.24 17.57 9.43
N PRO A 191 45.51 18.09 8.23
CA PRO A 191 45.87 17.32 7.05
C PRO A 191 47.05 16.39 7.26
N VAL A 192 46.78 15.14 7.53
CA VAL A 192 47.78 14.07 7.51
C VAL A 192 47.97 13.66 6.05
N LYS A 193 49.17 13.91 5.53
CA LYS A 193 49.57 13.42 4.21
C LYS A 193 49.50 11.89 4.21
N ASP A 194 48.67 11.33 3.30
CA ASP A 194 48.63 9.91 2.93
C ASP A 194 48.66 8.88 4.08
N ALA A 195 47.64 8.87 4.94
CA ALA A 195 47.50 7.81 5.94
C ALA A 195 47.14 6.47 5.27
N ALA A 196 48.13 5.65 4.99
CA ALA A 196 47.90 4.28 4.53
C ALA A 196 47.45 3.40 5.72
N ILE A 197 46.44 2.53 5.52
CA ILE A 197 45.96 1.59 6.55
C ILE A 197 47.08 0.69 7.08
N GLN A 198 48.07 0.38 6.24
CA GLN A 198 49.21 -0.43 6.59
C GLN A 198 50.05 0.20 7.71
N ASP A 199 50.06 1.53 7.84
CA ASP A 199 50.74 2.24 8.91
C ASP A 199 49.96 2.18 10.25
N MET A 200 48.71 1.75 10.22
CA MET A 200 47.80 1.66 11.39
C MET A 200 47.69 0.24 11.99
N ASN A 201 48.56 -0.69 11.61
CA ASN A 201 48.54 -2.10 12.05
C ASN A 201 47.23 -2.86 11.79
N PHE A 202 46.44 -2.43 10.83
CA PHE A 202 45.19 -3.09 10.44
C PHE A 202 45.41 -3.99 9.22
N THR A 203 45.44 -5.30 9.44
CA THR A 203 45.68 -6.29 8.40
C THR A 203 44.45 -7.13 8.14
N LEU A 204 44.12 -7.35 6.85
CA LEU A 204 43.01 -8.19 6.41
C LEU A 204 43.52 -9.60 6.07
N ASP A 205 42.96 -10.62 6.75
CA ASP A 205 43.19 -12.01 6.36
C ASP A 205 42.08 -12.50 5.43
N PHE A 206 42.29 -12.35 4.13
CA PHE A 206 41.30 -12.66 3.10
C PHE A 206 40.82 -14.11 3.10
N LYS A 207 41.56 -15.04 3.69
CA LYS A 207 41.18 -16.45 3.80
C LYS A 207 40.04 -16.67 4.80
N ARG A 208 40.00 -15.85 5.85
CA ARG A 208 39.01 -15.90 6.93
C ARG A 208 38.01 -14.75 6.92
N LEU A 209 38.28 -13.72 6.10
CA LEU A 209 37.51 -12.49 6.05
C LEU A 209 36.09 -12.76 5.49
N LEU A 210 35.08 -12.39 6.25
CA LEU A 210 33.66 -12.43 5.83
C LEU A 210 33.21 -11.09 5.24
N SER A 211 33.45 -10.00 5.95
CA SER A 211 33.06 -8.68 5.50
C SER A 211 33.94 -7.58 6.09
N VAL A 212 34.06 -6.47 5.34
CA VAL A 212 34.58 -5.21 5.87
C VAL A 212 33.49 -4.16 5.76
N LYS A 213 33.21 -3.48 6.87
CA LYS A 213 32.18 -2.44 6.94
C LYS A 213 32.83 -1.11 7.33
N VAL A 214 32.63 -0.10 6.50
CA VAL A 214 33.05 1.27 6.79
C VAL A 214 31.84 2.09 7.17
N TYR A 215 31.80 2.57 8.40
CA TYR A 215 30.74 3.41 8.92
C TYR A 215 31.20 4.87 8.93
N LEU A 216 30.38 5.74 8.34
CA LEU A 216 30.65 7.18 8.35
C LEU A 216 29.33 7.95 8.47
N ILE A 217 29.39 9.15 9.06
CA ILE A 217 28.23 10.02 9.24
C ILE A 217 28.55 11.38 8.63
N ILE A 218 27.70 11.78 7.70
CA ILE A 218 27.83 13.04 6.97
C ILE A 218 26.56 13.86 7.17
N LYS A 219 26.72 15.13 7.55
CA LYS A 219 25.63 16.09 7.68
C LYS A 219 25.57 17.01 6.47
N THR A 220 24.35 17.34 6.08
CA THR A 220 24.07 18.34 5.05
C THR A 220 22.74 19.03 5.36
N ILE A 221 22.55 20.22 4.80
CA ILE A 221 21.33 21.02 4.98
C ILE A 221 20.63 21.17 3.63
N ASN A 222 19.34 20.87 3.61
CA ASN A 222 18.53 21.06 2.40
C ASN A 222 18.12 22.53 2.27
N LEU A 223 18.73 23.23 1.33
CA LEU A 223 18.41 24.64 1.08
C LEU A 223 17.29 24.84 0.04
N GLN A 224 16.79 23.78 -0.60
CA GLN A 224 15.70 23.88 -1.58
C GLN A 224 14.40 24.38 -0.94
N THR A 225 14.15 24.00 0.31
CA THR A 225 12.97 24.39 1.07
C THR A 225 12.91 25.87 1.39
N VAL A 226 14.06 26.53 1.50
CA VAL A 226 14.17 27.98 1.76
C VAL A 226 13.50 28.81 0.65
N ARG A 227 13.60 28.35 -0.61
CA ARG A 227 12.95 29.02 -1.75
C ARG A 227 11.42 29.02 -1.65
N HIS A 228 10.85 28.03 -0.97
CA HIS A 228 9.41 27.89 -0.74
C HIS A 228 8.96 28.44 0.62
N ASN A 229 9.80 29.25 1.28
CA ASN A 229 9.56 29.80 2.62
C ASN A 229 9.32 28.74 3.71
N GLU A 230 9.87 27.55 3.53
CA GLU A 230 9.87 26.48 4.53
C GLU A 230 11.21 26.46 5.29
N LEU A 231 11.17 25.99 6.54
CA LEU A 231 12.38 25.82 7.32
C LEU A 231 13.28 24.74 6.71
N PRO A 232 14.59 24.98 6.58
CA PRO A 232 15.51 23.98 6.06
C PRO A 232 15.59 22.77 6.99
N ASP A 233 15.67 21.59 6.39
CA ASP A 233 15.90 20.32 7.10
C ASP A 233 17.39 20.02 7.17
N CYS A 234 17.83 19.57 8.35
CA CYS A 234 19.19 19.05 8.56
C CYS A 234 19.20 17.53 8.44
N TYR A 235 19.95 17.04 7.47
CA TYR A 235 20.07 15.61 7.16
C TYR A 235 21.35 15.04 7.75
N ALA A 236 21.25 13.87 8.37
CA ALA A 236 22.40 13.06 8.77
C ALA A 236 22.38 11.75 7.96
N PHE A 237 23.34 11.61 7.04
CA PHE A 237 23.53 10.41 6.24
C PHE A 237 24.46 9.46 7.00
N ARG A 238 23.87 8.40 7.58
CA ARG A 238 24.62 7.29 8.15
C ARG A 238 24.92 6.30 7.03
N THR A 239 26.13 6.38 6.50
CA THR A 239 26.56 5.59 5.36
C THR A 239 27.35 4.39 5.82
N VAL A 240 27.00 3.23 5.28
CA VAL A 240 27.74 1.98 5.50
C VAL A 240 28.23 1.48 4.15
N ILE A 241 29.54 1.42 3.98
CA ILE A 241 30.14 0.82 2.78
C ILE A 241 30.55 -0.61 3.17
N LEU A 242 29.88 -1.57 2.53
CA LEU A 242 30.07 -3.00 2.79
C LEU A 242 30.91 -3.63 1.68
N PHE A 243 32.01 -4.25 2.07
CA PHE A 243 32.81 -5.17 1.26
C PHE A 243 32.39 -6.60 1.65
N ASP A 244 31.59 -7.26 0.83
CA ASP A 244 31.02 -8.57 1.10
C ASP A 244 31.87 -9.68 0.47
N ASN A 245 32.49 -10.50 1.32
CA ASN A 245 33.26 -11.69 0.94
C ASN A 245 32.63 -12.99 1.48
N THR A 246 31.39 -12.98 1.91
CA THR A 246 30.71 -14.15 2.50
C THR A 246 30.72 -15.38 1.59
N ALA A 247 30.72 -15.17 0.28
CA ALA A 247 30.76 -16.27 -0.70
C ALA A 247 32.16 -16.87 -0.91
N HIS A 248 33.25 -16.26 -0.42
CA HIS A 248 34.64 -16.66 -0.64
C HIS A 248 34.96 -17.09 -2.08
N SER A 249 34.33 -16.41 -3.05
CA SER A 249 34.42 -16.77 -4.49
C SER A 249 35.58 -16.12 -5.23
N GLY A 250 36.48 -15.41 -4.53
CA GLY A 250 37.52 -14.59 -5.14
C GLY A 250 37.02 -13.25 -5.66
N ARG A 251 35.75 -12.92 -5.39
CA ARG A 251 35.13 -11.65 -5.74
C ARG A 251 34.52 -11.03 -4.49
N ILE A 252 34.91 -9.81 -4.17
CA ILE A 252 34.37 -9.02 -3.08
C ILE A 252 33.41 -7.98 -3.66
N LYS A 253 32.13 -8.06 -3.32
CA LYS A 253 31.14 -7.08 -3.74
C LYS A 253 31.24 -5.85 -2.86
N ILE A 254 31.13 -4.68 -3.45
CA ILE A 254 31.09 -3.42 -2.71
C ILE A 254 29.71 -2.83 -2.88
N SER A 255 29.04 -2.56 -1.77
CA SER A 255 27.77 -1.85 -1.73
C SER A 255 27.85 -0.66 -0.78
N LEU A 256 27.09 0.39 -1.08
CA LEU A 256 26.98 1.57 -0.24
C LEU A 256 25.51 1.72 0.13
N ASP A 257 25.21 1.51 1.42
CA ASP A 257 23.90 1.66 2.00
C ASP A 257 23.85 2.92 2.85
N ASN A 258 22.74 3.67 2.73
CA ASN A 258 22.53 4.91 3.48
C ASN A 258 21.26 4.83 4.31
N HIS A 259 21.38 5.12 5.57
CA HIS A 259 20.25 5.42 6.44
C HIS A 259 20.20 6.92 6.70
N VAL A 260 19.16 7.58 6.20
CA VAL A 260 19.02 9.03 6.29
C VAL A 260 18.15 9.39 7.49
N GLN A 261 18.69 10.18 8.39
CA GLN A 261 17.96 10.74 9.51
C GLN A 261 17.74 12.24 9.29
N ILE A 262 16.49 12.69 9.40
CA ILE A 262 16.12 14.10 9.26
C ILE A 262 15.96 14.68 10.66
N ASN A 263 16.66 15.78 10.94
CA ASN A 263 16.64 16.45 12.22
C ASN A 263 16.28 17.93 12.03
N VAL A 264 15.76 18.56 13.07
CA VAL A 264 15.59 20.00 13.11
C VAL A 264 16.98 20.67 13.20
N CYS A 265 17.21 21.71 12.41
CA CYS A 265 18.43 22.50 12.53
C CYS A 265 18.42 23.26 13.86
N LYS A 266 19.52 23.23 14.62
CA LYS A 266 19.61 23.79 15.99
C LYS A 266 19.48 25.31 16.00
N ASP A 267 20.22 25.98 15.11
CA ASP A 267 20.22 27.44 14.99
C ASP A 267 19.94 27.84 13.54
N TRP A 268 18.98 28.71 13.34
CA TRP A 268 18.68 29.22 12.02
C TRP A 268 18.40 30.72 12.08
N ASN A 269 18.96 31.44 11.14
CA ASN A 269 18.70 32.86 10.95
C ASN A 269 18.47 33.11 9.46
N ILE A 270 17.25 33.48 9.09
CA ILE A 270 16.91 33.85 7.73
C ILE A 270 16.44 35.30 7.76
N SER A 271 17.24 36.18 7.16
CA SER A 271 16.93 37.60 7.04
C SER A 271 15.64 37.80 6.23
N GLY A 272 14.63 38.51 6.81
CA GLY A 272 13.38 38.81 6.13
C GLY A 272 12.18 37.88 6.46
N SER A 273 12.19 37.16 7.57
CA SER A 273 11.25 36.05 7.81
C SER A 273 9.98 36.39 8.61
N SER A 274 9.35 37.51 8.37
CA SER A 274 8.04 37.78 9.00
C SER A 274 6.88 36.93 8.44
N ASP A 275 7.04 36.32 7.25
CA ASP A 275 5.98 35.53 6.59
C ASP A 275 5.99 34.02 6.90
N LYS A 276 6.99 33.51 7.64
CA LYS A 276 7.17 32.08 7.86
C LYS A 276 6.14 31.44 8.77
N ASP A 277 5.85 32.12 9.88
CA ASP A 277 4.85 31.62 10.83
C ASP A 277 3.47 31.57 10.19
N TYR A 278 3.22 32.45 9.22
CA TYR A 278 1.97 32.49 8.49
C TYR A 278 1.79 31.25 7.58
N HIS A 279 2.82 30.87 6.81
CA HIS A 279 2.73 29.73 5.90
C HIS A 279 2.57 28.39 6.65
N LEU A 280 3.37 28.17 7.68
CA LEU A 280 3.25 26.98 8.54
C LEU A 280 1.87 26.94 9.22
N THR A 281 1.43 28.07 9.78
CA THR A 281 0.11 28.19 10.41
C THR A 281 -1.02 27.89 9.41
N LEU A 282 -0.90 28.34 8.16
CA LEU A 282 -1.88 28.10 7.12
C LEU A 282 -1.98 26.60 6.77
N ILE A 283 -0.85 25.91 6.65
CA ILE A 283 -0.83 24.45 6.38
C ILE A 283 -1.41 23.68 7.57
N LEU A 284 -1.02 24.02 8.80
CA LEU A 284 -1.55 23.38 10.00
C LEU A 284 -3.06 23.61 10.18
N THR A 285 -3.55 24.81 9.86
CA THR A 285 -4.99 25.09 9.89
C THR A 285 -5.75 24.33 8.81
N PHE A 286 -5.17 24.17 7.62
CA PHE A 286 -5.74 23.38 6.54
C PHE A 286 -5.84 21.89 6.93
N ASP A 287 -4.77 21.30 7.47
CA ASP A 287 -4.77 19.92 7.95
C ASP A 287 -5.75 19.69 9.12
N SER A 288 -5.84 20.67 10.04
CA SER A 288 -6.82 20.62 11.14
C SER A 288 -8.26 20.67 10.63
N PHE A 289 -8.52 21.46 9.59
CA PHE A 289 -9.84 21.50 8.95
C PHE A 289 -10.21 20.18 8.28
N ILE A 290 -9.25 19.49 7.67
CA ILE A 290 -9.46 18.16 7.10
C ILE A 290 -9.78 17.15 8.19
N ILE A 291 -9.05 17.14 9.30
CA ILE A 291 -9.33 16.28 10.45
C ILE A 291 -10.75 16.52 10.95
N LEU A 292 -11.17 17.78 11.10
CA LEU A 292 -12.53 18.11 11.52
C LEU A 292 -13.59 17.60 10.53
N ALA A 293 -13.38 17.80 9.23
CA ALA A 293 -14.28 17.31 8.19
C ALA A 293 -14.40 15.77 8.20
N CYS A 294 -13.28 15.06 8.39
CA CYS A 294 -13.25 13.61 8.51
C CYS A 294 -13.93 13.11 9.79
N LEU A 295 -13.76 13.80 10.93
CA LEU A 295 -14.45 13.46 12.18
C LEU A 295 -15.97 13.61 12.03
N VAL A 296 -16.44 14.71 11.45
CA VAL A 296 -17.88 14.90 11.18
C VAL A 296 -18.40 13.81 10.23
N SER A 297 -17.67 13.48 9.17
CA SER A 297 -18.01 12.40 8.24
C SER A 297 -18.09 11.05 8.96
N LEU A 298 -17.11 10.74 9.80
CA LEU A 298 -17.02 9.51 10.58
C LEU A 298 -18.25 9.35 11.49
N ILE A 299 -18.58 10.39 12.28
CA ILE A 299 -19.75 10.38 13.18
C ILE A 299 -21.04 10.16 12.39
N LEU A 300 -21.20 10.85 11.23
CA LEU A 300 -22.38 10.70 10.39
C LEU A 300 -22.49 9.31 9.76
N CYS A 301 -21.36 8.70 9.39
CA CYS A 301 -21.34 7.34 8.84
C CYS A 301 -21.63 6.29 9.91
N ILE A 302 -21.02 6.39 11.09
CA ILE A 302 -21.30 5.50 12.24
C ILE A 302 -22.78 5.57 12.60
N ARG A 303 -23.34 6.78 12.73
CA ARG A 303 -24.79 6.96 12.98
C ARG A 303 -25.66 6.31 11.89
N SER A 304 -25.23 6.40 10.62
CA SER A 304 -25.97 5.76 9.52
C SER A 304 -25.93 4.22 9.61
N VAL A 305 -24.80 3.64 10.01
CA VAL A 305 -24.66 2.19 10.22
C VAL A 305 -25.52 1.74 11.41
N LEU A 306 -25.45 2.46 12.53
CA LEU A 306 -26.26 2.14 13.72
C LEU A 306 -27.77 2.19 13.44
N ASN A 307 -28.22 3.23 12.71
CA ASN A 307 -29.61 3.32 12.28
C ASN A 307 -30.00 2.16 11.34
N GLY A 308 -29.09 1.70 10.48
CA GLY A 308 -29.29 0.53 9.62
C GLY A 308 -29.46 -0.76 10.45
N LEU A 309 -28.61 -0.98 11.46
CA LEU A 309 -28.68 -2.13 12.34
C LEU A 309 -29.95 -2.13 13.19
N GLN A 310 -30.39 -0.96 13.67
CA GLN A 310 -31.65 -0.84 14.40
C GLN A 310 -32.83 -1.19 13.49
N LEU A 311 -32.87 -0.67 12.26
CA LEU A 311 -33.94 -0.98 11.31
C LEU A 311 -33.92 -2.44 10.89
N GLN A 312 -32.73 -3.08 10.80
CA GLN A 312 -32.58 -4.52 10.58
C GLN A 312 -33.25 -5.34 11.70
N SER A 313 -33.04 -4.95 12.97
CA SER A 313 -33.67 -5.64 14.10
C SER A 313 -35.18 -5.47 14.11
N GLU A 314 -35.68 -4.26 13.80
CA GLU A 314 -37.12 -4.01 13.64
C GLU A 314 -37.71 -4.85 12.50
N TYR A 315 -37.03 -4.97 11.37
CA TYR A 315 -37.45 -5.78 10.23
C TYR A 315 -37.54 -7.27 10.61
N ALA A 316 -36.54 -7.79 11.31
CA ALA A 316 -36.52 -9.18 11.74
C ALA A 316 -37.68 -9.49 12.74
N MET A 317 -37.92 -8.59 13.69
CA MET A 317 -39.04 -8.73 14.66
C MET A 317 -40.40 -8.62 13.96
N PHE A 318 -40.54 -7.70 13.01
CA PHE A 318 -41.76 -7.51 12.24
C PHE A 318 -42.12 -8.76 11.44
N PHE A 319 -41.15 -9.34 10.71
CA PHE A 319 -41.37 -10.56 9.93
C PHE A 319 -41.66 -11.78 10.80
N GLN A 320 -40.98 -11.90 11.91
CA GLN A 320 -41.25 -12.99 12.86
C GLN A 320 -42.67 -12.88 13.46
N LYS A 321 -43.13 -11.64 13.77
CA LYS A 321 -44.43 -11.40 14.38
C LYS A 321 -45.59 -11.57 13.40
N HIS A 322 -45.48 -11.05 12.18
CA HIS A 322 -46.60 -10.97 11.23
C HIS A 322 -46.60 -12.09 10.19
N TYR A 323 -45.41 -12.64 9.83
CA TYR A 323 -45.30 -13.68 8.81
C TYR A 323 -44.76 -15.01 9.36
N GLN A 324 -44.38 -15.08 10.63
CA GLN A 324 -43.80 -16.27 11.31
C GLN A 324 -42.57 -16.83 10.55
N LYS A 325 -41.88 -15.99 9.77
CA LYS A 325 -40.69 -16.33 8.99
C LYS A 325 -39.44 -15.76 9.66
N THR A 326 -38.35 -16.53 9.62
CA THR A 326 -37.00 -16.04 9.98
C THR A 326 -36.37 -15.38 8.78
N VAL A 327 -35.85 -14.17 8.96
CA VAL A 327 -35.18 -13.39 7.90
C VAL A 327 -33.83 -14.01 7.58
N SER A 328 -33.51 -14.16 6.29
CA SER A 328 -32.24 -14.71 5.82
C SER A 328 -31.06 -13.79 6.20
N MET A 329 -29.84 -14.38 6.36
CA MET A 329 -28.64 -13.58 6.65
C MET A 329 -28.30 -12.63 5.49
N SER A 330 -28.64 -13.00 4.26
CA SER A 330 -28.46 -12.15 3.07
C SER A 330 -29.28 -10.86 3.17
N ASP A 331 -30.59 -10.98 3.52
CA ASP A 331 -31.48 -9.84 3.69
C ASP A 331 -31.07 -8.95 4.86
N ARG A 332 -30.54 -9.55 5.94
CA ARG A 332 -30.00 -8.80 7.07
C ARG A 332 -28.79 -7.96 6.70
N LEU A 333 -27.88 -8.51 5.90
CA LEU A 333 -26.67 -7.80 5.46
C LEU A 333 -26.99 -6.64 4.50
N GLU A 334 -28.14 -6.63 3.83
CA GLU A 334 -28.53 -5.56 2.93
C GLU A 334 -28.78 -4.22 3.65
N PHE A 335 -29.13 -4.25 4.97
CA PHE A 335 -29.24 -3.05 5.80
C PHE A 335 -27.89 -2.42 6.15
N VAL A 336 -26.80 -3.22 6.15
CA VAL A 336 -25.45 -2.73 6.39
C VAL A 336 -24.80 -2.37 5.08
N ASN A 337 -24.81 -1.09 4.77
CA ASN A 337 -24.20 -0.63 3.53
C ASN A 337 -22.67 -0.64 3.63
N GLY A 338 -22.01 -1.55 2.89
CA GLY A 338 -20.55 -1.71 2.85
C GLY A 338 -19.79 -0.42 2.49
N TRP A 339 -20.41 0.48 1.74
CA TRP A 339 -19.83 1.78 1.43
C TRP A 339 -19.61 2.67 2.65
N TYR A 340 -20.48 2.57 3.68
CA TYR A 340 -20.27 3.30 4.93
C TYR A 340 -19.08 2.74 5.71
N ILE A 341 -18.90 1.41 5.69
CA ILE A 341 -17.74 0.77 6.36
C ILE A 341 -16.44 1.23 5.68
N LEU A 342 -16.41 1.24 4.35
CA LEU A 342 -15.25 1.72 3.59
C LEU A 342 -14.93 3.19 3.90
N ILE A 343 -15.95 4.06 4.00
CA ILE A 343 -15.76 5.46 4.37
C ILE A 343 -15.24 5.59 5.81
N ILE A 344 -15.73 4.79 6.77
CA ILE A 344 -15.25 4.78 8.16
C ILE A 344 -13.76 4.42 8.21
N ILE A 345 -13.36 3.35 7.51
CA ILE A 345 -11.95 2.94 7.42
C ILE A 345 -11.10 4.05 6.79
N SER A 346 -11.56 4.62 5.69
CA SER A 346 -10.89 5.74 5.04
C SER A 346 -10.74 6.96 5.95
N ASP A 347 -11.81 7.36 6.67
CA ASP A 347 -11.78 8.51 7.55
C ASP A 347 -10.82 8.29 8.73
N THR A 348 -10.77 7.08 9.31
CA THR A 348 -9.83 6.76 10.39
C THR A 348 -8.38 6.81 9.90
N LEU A 349 -8.09 6.27 8.71
CA LEU A 349 -6.76 6.33 8.11
C LEU A 349 -6.34 7.79 7.78
N THR A 350 -7.27 8.60 7.25
CA THR A 350 -7.02 10.01 6.96
C THR A 350 -6.69 10.79 8.22
N ILE A 351 -7.47 10.61 9.29
CA ILE A 351 -7.26 11.30 10.56
C ILE A 351 -5.89 10.94 11.14
N THR A 352 -5.57 9.62 11.18
CA THR A 352 -4.28 9.15 11.70
C THR A 352 -3.11 9.68 10.86
N GLY A 353 -3.22 9.60 9.53
CA GLY A 353 -2.21 10.12 8.60
C GLY A 353 -2.03 11.64 8.69
N SER A 354 -3.13 12.39 8.85
CA SER A 354 -3.06 13.86 9.00
C SER A 354 -2.44 14.28 10.33
N VAL A 355 -2.72 13.56 11.44
CA VAL A 355 -2.05 13.79 12.72
C VAL A 355 -0.56 13.53 12.62
N MET A 356 -0.16 12.42 11.97
CA MET A 356 1.26 12.14 11.73
C MET A 356 1.92 13.20 10.84
N LYS A 357 1.21 13.67 9.80
CA LYS A 357 1.70 14.74 8.93
C LYS A 357 1.96 16.03 9.71
N ILE A 358 1.06 16.42 10.60
CA ILE A 358 1.25 17.55 11.51
C ILE A 358 2.51 17.34 12.36
N GLY A 359 2.68 16.16 12.98
CA GLY A 359 3.87 15.84 13.77
C GLY A 359 5.18 15.86 12.95
N ILE A 360 5.14 15.54 11.66
CA ILE A 360 6.29 15.67 10.76
C ILE A 360 6.58 17.15 10.45
N GLN A 361 5.56 17.95 10.20
CA GLN A 361 5.71 19.40 9.92
C GLN A 361 6.21 20.18 11.14
N THR A 362 5.79 19.79 12.34
CA THR A 362 6.32 20.34 13.61
C THR A 362 7.70 19.78 14.00
N LYS A 363 8.24 18.85 13.17
CA LYS A 363 9.55 18.19 13.38
C LYS A 363 9.64 17.28 14.62
N GLU A 364 8.50 16.89 15.19
CA GLU A 364 8.46 15.94 16.31
C GLU A 364 8.56 14.47 15.85
N LEU A 365 8.10 14.18 14.64
CA LEU A 365 8.09 12.84 14.06
C LEU A 365 8.96 12.77 12.79
N THR A 366 9.59 11.62 12.57
CA THR A 366 10.45 11.38 11.39
C THR A 366 9.97 10.24 10.49
N ASN A 367 8.81 9.63 10.81
CA ASN A 367 8.29 8.45 10.12
C ASN A 367 7.50 8.81 8.84
N TYR A 368 8.21 9.34 7.83
CA TYR A 368 7.63 9.73 6.54
C TYR A 368 6.95 8.56 5.81
N ASP A 369 7.56 7.37 5.83
CA ASP A 369 7.06 6.19 5.10
C ASP A 369 5.68 5.76 5.62
N VAL A 370 5.51 5.69 6.94
CA VAL A 370 4.23 5.33 7.56
C VAL A 370 3.16 6.37 7.25
N CYS A 371 3.49 7.65 7.32
CA CYS A 371 2.59 8.75 6.95
C CYS A 371 2.15 8.64 5.48
N SER A 372 3.10 8.39 4.57
CA SER A 372 2.84 8.21 3.13
C SER A 372 1.91 7.03 2.85
N ILE A 373 2.13 5.88 3.51
CA ILE A 373 1.29 4.68 3.39
C ILE A 373 -0.14 4.99 3.88
N LEU A 374 -0.28 5.63 5.04
CA LEU A 374 -1.59 5.95 5.61
C LEU A 374 -2.38 6.94 4.74
N LEU A 375 -1.76 8.03 4.30
CA LEU A 375 -2.42 9.03 3.45
C LEU A 375 -2.70 8.47 2.05
N GLY A 376 -1.78 7.72 1.47
CA GLY A 376 -1.94 7.10 0.15
C GLY A 376 -3.05 6.06 0.12
N THR A 377 -3.06 5.13 1.08
CA THR A 377 -4.12 4.10 1.19
C THR A 377 -5.47 4.72 1.52
N SER A 378 -5.50 5.73 2.41
CA SER A 378 -6.71 6.49 2.70
C SER A 378 -7.31 7.13 1.45
N THR A 379 -6.49 7.81 0.66
CA THR A 379 -6.94 8.48 -0.57
C THR A 379 -7.43 7.47 -1.61
N MET A 380 -6.77 6.31 -1.73
CA MET A 380 -7.25 5.21 -2.57
C MET A 380 -8.67 4.79 -2.17
N PHE A 381 -8.96 4.59 -0.88
CA PHE A 381 -10.31 4.25 -0.41
C PHE A 381 -11.31 5.39 -0.61
N VAL A 382 -10.90 6.65 -0.47
CA VAL A 382 -11.76 7.81 -0.78
C VAL A 382 -12.21 7.78 -2.23
N TRP A 383 -11.28 7.57 -3.18
CA TRP A 383 -11.61 7.50 -4.61
C TRP A 383 -12.43 6.25 -4.97
N ILE A 384 -12.15 5.09 -4.38
CA ILE A 384 -13.03 3.91 -4.50
C ILE A 384 -14.43 4.25 -3.99
N GLY A 385 -14.54 5.00 -2.90
CA GLY A 385 -15.83 5.46 -2.36
C GLY A 385 -16.64 6.35 -3.30
N VAL A 386 -16.01 7.00 -4.30
CA VAL A 386 -16.71 7.77 -5.34
C VAL A 386 -17.63 6.88 -6.17
N LEU A 387 -17.28 5.61 -6.36
CA LEU A 387 -18.10 4.64 -7.09
C LEU A 387 -19.53 4.55 -6.52
N ARG A 388 -19.69 4.72 -5.21
CA ARG A 388 -21.01 4.80 -4.58
C ARG A 388 -21.92 5.86 -5.20
N TYR A 389 -21.37 7.02 -5.55
CA TYR A 389 -22.13 8.13 -6.11
C TYR A 389 -22.44 7.91 -7.59
N LEU A 390 -21.54 7.22 -8.30
CA LEU A 390 -21.80 6.77 -9.68
C LEU A 390 -22.95 5.75 -9.74
N GLY A 391 -23.16 4.96 -8.69
CA GLY A 391 -24.27 4.02 -8.57
C GLY A 391 -25.66 4.67 -8.58
N PHE A 392 -25.78 6.00 -8.39
CA PHE A 392 -27.05 6.69 -8.56
C PHE A 392 -27.45 6.91 -10.04
N PHE A 393 -26.50 6.77 -10.96
CA PHE A 393 -26.76 6.84 -12.39
C PHE A 393 -27.04 5.43 -12.95
N GLN A 394 -28.17 5.24 -13.58
CA GLN A 394 -28.63 3.93 -14.06
C GLN A 394 -27.58 3.19 -14.90
N LYS A 395 -26.87 3.89 -15.79
CA LYS A 395 -25.85 3.28 -16.67
C LYS A 395 -24.64 2.72 -15.89
N TYR A 396 -24.22 3.38 -14.80
CA TYR A 396 -23.09 2.94 -13.98
C TYR A 396 -23.51 1.95 -12.90
N ASN A 397 -24.78 2.01 -12.48
CA ASN A 397 -25.30 1.12 -11.44
C ASN A 397 -25.22 -0.36 -11.83
N ILE A 398 -25.51 -0.68 -13.09
CA ILE A 398 -25.40 -2.05 -13.62
C ILE A 398 -23.97 -2.58 -13.46
N LEU A 399 -22.95 -1.78 -13.80
CA LEU A 399 -21.55 -2.17 -13.65
C LEU A 399 -21.15 -2.40 -12.20
N ILE A 400 -21.62 -1.54 -11.29
CA ILE A 400 -21.33 -1.67 -9.84
C ILE A 400 -22.02 -2.90 -9.26
N LEU A 401 -23.26 -3.18 -9.67
CA LEU A 401 -23.99 -4.39 -9.27
C LEU A 401 -23.29 -5.66 -9.80
N THR A 402 -22.82 -5.64 -11.05
CA THR A 402 -22.04 -6.73 -11.63
C THR A 402 -20.77 -6.98 -10.84
N LEU A 403 -20.01 -5.93 -10.53
CA LEU A 403 -18.78 -6.07 -9.74
C LEU A 403 -19.06 -6.65 -8.35
N ARG A 404 -20.12 -6.18 -7.69
CA ARG A 404 -20.55 -6.70 -6.38
C ARG A 404 -20.95 -8.17 -6.45
N ALA A 405 -21.70 -8.56 -7.46
CA ALA A 405 -22.17 -9.93 -7.62
C ALA A 405 -21.05 -10.89 -8.07
N ALA A 406 -20.14 -10.42 -8.94
CA ALA A 406 -18.99 -11.19 -9.39
C ALA A 406 -17.96 -11.42 -8.28
N PHE A 407 -17.81 -10.46 -7.33
CA PHE A 407 -16.75 -10.44 -6.34
C PHE A 407 -16.55 -11.76 -5.56
N PRO A 408 -17.57 -12.42 -4.98
CA PRO A 408 -17.38 -13.69 -4.27
C PRO A 408 -16.88 -14.81 -5.19
N ASN A 409 -17.33 -14.87 -6.43
CA ASN A 409 -16.90 -15.86 -7.42
C ASN A 409 -15.48 -15.57 -7.89
N VAL A 410 -15.13 -14.31 -8.09
CA VAL A 410 -13.78 -13.85 -8.41
C VAL A 410 -12.80 -14.24 -7.30
N ILE A 411 -13.13 -14.06 -6.02
CA ILE A 411 -12.25 -14.44 -4.91
C ILE A 411 -12.02 -15.96 -4.89
N ARG A 412 -13.06 -16.77 -5.09
CA ARG A 412 -12.91 -18.23 -5.17
C ARG A 412 -12.00 -18.64 -6.34
N PHE A 413 -12.20 -18.02 -7.49
CA PHE A 413 -11.36 -18.26 -8.66
C PHE A 413 -9.90 -17.84 -8.43
N LEU A 414 -9.66 -16.63 -7.86
CA LEU A 414 -8.33 -16.14 -7.55
C LEU A 414 -7.61 -17.03 -6.54
N THR A 415 -8.31 -17.60 -5.57
CA THR A 415 -7.70 -18.55 -4.61
C THR A 415 -7.12 -19.76 -5.34
N CYS A 416 -7.85 -20.33 -6.30
CA CYS A 416 -7.34 -21.45 -7.13
C CYS A 416 -6.16 -21.00 -8.00
N ALA A 417 -6.26 -19.83 -8.64
CA ALA A 417 -5.19 -19.29 -9.48
C ALA A 417 -3.90 -19.02 -8.68
N VAL A 418 -4.01 -18.49 -7.45
CA VAL A 418 -2.87 -18.27 -6.55
C VAL A 418 -2.20 -19.58 -6.15
N MET A 419 -2.96 -20.64 -5.87
CA MET A 419 -2.37 -21.95 -5.55
C MET A 419 -1.55 -22.50 -6.71
N ILE A 420 -2.04 -22.39 -7.94
CA ILE A 420 -1.30 -22.79 -9.15
C ILE A 420 -0.06 -21.91 -9.33
N TYR A 421 -0.20 -20.59 -9.15
CA TYR A 421 0.91 -19.65 -9.23
C TYR A 421 2.03 -19.99 -8.24
N LEU A 422 1.70 -20.24 -6.98
CA LEU A 422 2.66 -20.64 -5.96
C LEU A 422 3.37 -21.94 -6.32
N SER A 423 2.66 -22.93 -6.91
CA SER A 423 3.27 -24.17 -7.39
C SER A 423 4.34 -23.91 -8.44
N TYR A 424 4.07 -23.02 -9.39
CA TYR A 424 5.07 -22.58 -10.38
C TYR A 424 6.21 -21.81 -9.72
N CYS A 425 5.95 -20.93 -8.74
CA CYS A 425 7.00 -20.23 -8.02
C CYS A 425 7.97 -21.21 -7.33
N PHE A 426 7.47 -22.20 -6.59
CA PHE A 426 8.31 -23.19 -5.93
C PHE A 426 9.10 -24.05 -6.93
N CYS A 427 8.45 -24.50 -8.00
CA CYS A 427 9.11 -25.27 -9.04
C CYS A 427 10.22 -24.46 -9.73
N GLY A 428 9.94 -23.22 -10.11
CA GLY A 428 10.91 -22.31 -10.72
C GLY A 428 12.10 -22.02 -9.79
N TRP A 429 11.84 -21.77 -8.52
CA TRP A 429 12.88 -21.52 -7.53
C TRP A 429 13.85 -22.70 -7.38
N ILE A 430 13.32 -23.91 -7.22
CA ILE A 430 14.15 -25.10 -7.00
C ILE A 430 14.92 -25.51 -8.26
N VAL A 431 14.25 -25.55 -9.42
CA VAL A 431 14.85 -26.09 -10.64
C VAL A 431 15.67 -25.07 -11.41
N LEU A 432 15.17 -23.83 -11.53
CA LEU A 432 15.82 -22.78 -12.32
C LEU A 432 16.71 -21.87 -11.47
N GLY A 433 16.54 -21.86 -10.14
CA GLY A 433 17.32 -21.02 -9.21
C GLY A 433 18.84 -21.12 -9.39
N PRO A 434 19.44 -22.34 -9.49
CA PRO A 434 20.88 -22.49 -9.72
C PRO A 434 21.35 -22.02 -11.11
N HIS A 435 20.43 -21.79 -12.04
CA HIS A 435 20.73 -21.60 -13.46
C HIS A 435 20.39 -20.21 -13.98
N HIS A 436 19.55 -19.46 -13.28
CA HIS A 436 19.07 -18.15 -13.71
C HIS A 436 18.99 -17.16 -12.55
N GLU A 437 19.50 -15.95 -12.74
CA GLU A 437 19.57 -14.93 -11.67
C GLU A 437 18.19 -14.55 -11.11
N ASN A 438 17.19 -14.36 -11.97
CA ASN A 438 15.84 -13.97 -11.56
C ASN A 438 15.07 -15.09 -10.83
N PHE A 439 15.63 -16.29 -10.75
CA PHE A 439 15.04 -17.45 -10.05
C PHE A 439 15.79 -17.83 -8.75
N ARG A 440 16.79 -17.05 -8.32
CA ARG A 440 17.63 -17.38 -7.15
C ARG A 440 16.90 -17.33 -5.82
N THR A 441 15.99 -16.39 -5.64
CA THR A 441 15.20 -16.27 -4.41
C THR A 441 13.72 -16.37 -4.74
N PHE A 442 12.93 -16.82 -3.77
CA PHE A 442 11.48 -16.98 -3.96
C PHE A 442 10.78 -15.67 -4.39
N ASN A 443 11.14 -14.55 -3.79
CA ASN A 443 10.57 -13.23 -4.15
C ASN A 443 10.92 -12.85 -5.60
N MET A 444 12.19 -13.04 -6.02
CA MET A 444 12.59 -12.75 -7.40
C MET A 444 11.86 -13.63 -8.41
N VAL A 445 11.59 -14.90 -8.05
CA VAL A 445 10.79 -15.80 -8.91
C VAL A 445 9.36 -15.29 -9.04
N ALA A 446 8.74 -14.89 -7.93
CA ALA A 446 7.39 -14.33 -7.94
C ALA A 446 7.33 -13.07 -8.81
N ASP A 447 8.26 -12.13 -8.64
CA ASP A 447 8.32 -10.92 -9.45
C ASP A 447 8.53 -11.23 -10.94
N CYS A 448 9.45 -12.17 -11.26
CA CYS A 448 9.73 -12.59 -12.63
C CYS A 448 8.51 -13.26 -13.29
N LEU A 449 7.83 -14.15 -12.59
CA LEU A 449 6.63 -14.82 -13.12
C LEU A 449 5.49 -13.82 -13.30
N PHE A 450 5.33 -12.85 -12.38
CA PHE A 450 4.33 -11.82 -12.54
C PHE A 450 4.60 -10.92 -13.76
N SER A 451 5.85 -10.55 -14.02
CA SER A 451 6.22 -9.81 -15.23
C SER A 451 6.00 -10.63 -16.51
N LEU A 452 6.28 -11.95 -16.48
CA LEU A 452 5.99 -12.85 -17.60
C LEU A 452 4.49 -12.95 -17.95
N ILE A 453 3.58 -12.88 -16.96
CA ILE A 453 2.12 -12.83 -17.23
C ILE A 453 1.76 -11.57 -18.03
N ASN A 454 2.42 -10.45 -17.72
CA ASN A 454 2.22 -9.19 -18.44
C ASN A 454 2.96 -9.12 -19.79
N GLY A 455 3.71 -10.16 -20.17
CA GLY A 455 4.44 -10.23 -21.43
C GLY A 455 5.82 -9.59 -21.40
N ASP A 456 6.30 -9.19 -20.21
CA ASP A 456 7.60 -8.54 -20.05
C ASP A 456 8.73 -9.58 -19.86
N GLU A 457 9.94 -9.24 -20.30
CA GLU A 457 11.18 -10.05 -20.17
C GLU A 457 11.12 -11.50 -20.70
N ILE A 458 10.16 -11.88 -21.50
CA ILE A 458 10.02 -13.25 -22.03
C ILE A 458 11.27 -13.65 -22.83
N TYR A 459 11.71 -12.77 -23.74
CA TYR A 459 12.86 -13.06 -24.59
C TYR A 459 14.18 -13.10 -23.79
N SER A 460 14.36 -12.18 -22.85
CA SER A 460 15.56 -12.13 -22.00
C SER A 460 15.72 -13.39 -21.16
N THR A 461 14.61 -13.88 -20.58
CA THR A 461 14.56 -15.15 -19.82
C THR A 461 14.98 -16.34 -20.68
N PHE A 462 14.49 -16.42 -21.90
CA PHE A 462 14.89 -17.49 -22.83
C PHE A 462 16.36 -17.39 -23.27
N THR A 463 16.87 -16.19 -23.48
CA THR A 463 18.25 -15.98 -23.94
C THR A 463 19.27 -16.36 -22.87
N LYS A 464 19.03 -15.99 -21.62
CA LYS A 464 19.89 -16.32 -20.48
C LYS A 464 19.96 -17.82 -20.19
N LEU A 465 18.92 -18.59 -20.55
CA LEU A 465 18.87 -20.06 -20.38
C LEU A 465 19.44 -20.84 -21.56
N ARG A 466 19.81 -20.20 -22.66
CA ARG A 466 20.23 -20.83 -23.91
C ARG A 466 21.55 -21.64 -23.83
N GLY A 467 22.45 -21.30 -22.95
CA GLY A 467 23.78 -21.92 -22.81
C GLY A 467 23.88 -23.04 -21.78
N LYS A 468 22.78 -23.52 -21.23
CA LYS A 468 22.76 -24.51 -20.14
C LYS A 468 22.69 -25.96 -20.65
N LYS A 469 22.84 -26.96 -19.76
CA LYS A 469 22.69 -28.38 -20.09
C LYS A 469 21.35 -28.64 -20.78
N TYR A 470 21.32 -29.52 -21.78
CA TYR A 470 20.15 -29.83 -22.63
C TYR A 470 18.86 -30.07 -21.81
N LEU A 471 18.96 -30.84 -20.73
CA LEU A 471 17.81 -31.17 -19.88
C LEU A 471 17.22 -29.90 -19.22
N VAL A 472 18.07 -29.03 -18.70
CA VAL A 472 17.64 -27.76 -18.05
C VAL A 472 17.05 -26.80 -19.07
N TRP A 473 17.65 -26.74 -20.26
CA TRP A 473 17.15 -25.97 -21.39
C TRP A 473 15.77 -26.43 -21.83
N LEU A 474 15.57 -27.75 -22.01
CA LEU A 474 14.28 -28.32 -22.41
C LEU A 474 13.21 -28.04 -21.33
N PHE A 475 13.55 -28.33 -20.06
CA PHE A 475 12.65 -28.08 -18.94
C PHE A 475 12.24 -26.59 -18.86
N SER A 476 13.19 -25.68 -18.99
CA SER A 476 12.91 -24.24 -18.90
C SER A 476 11.96 -23.74 -19.99
N ARG A 477 12.09 -24.29 -21.22
CA ARG A 477 11.17 -24.01 -22.33
C ARG A 477 9.76 -24.49 -22.02
N LEU A 478 9.63 -25.75 -21.62
CA LEU A 478 8.35 -26.33 -21.27
C LEU A 478 7.69 -25.57 -20.10
N TYR A 479 8.46 -25.27 -19.08
CA TYR A 479 8.01 -24.55 -17.89
C TYR A 479 7.47 -23.16 -18.23
N VAL A 480 8.23 -22.35 -18.97
CA VAL A 480 7.81 -20.99 -19.33
C VAL A 480 6.63 -21.00 -20.30
N TYR A 481 6.64 -21.89 -21.31
CA TYR A 481 5.53 -22.00 -22.24
C TYR A 481 4.23 -22.44 -21.56
N THR A 482 4.29 -23.45 -20.69
CA THR A 482 3.10 -23.92 -19.95
C THR A 482 2.60 -22.85 -18.98
N PHE A 483 3.50 -22.12 -18.32
CA PHE A 483 3.14 -21.01 -17.43
C PHE A 483 2.41 -19.90 -18.18
N ILE A 484 3.00 -19.38 -19.26
CA ILE A 484 2.40 -18.30 -20.06
C ILE A 484 1.07 -18.76 -20.66
N SER A 485 1.01 -19.96 -21.24
CA SER A 485 -0.23 -20.48 -21.82
C SER A 485 -1.34 -20.61 -20.78
N LEU A 486 -1.00 -21.10 -19.59
CA LEU A 486 -1.97 -21.27 -18.51
C LEU A 486 -2.49 -19.91 -18.01
N PHE A 487 -1.59 -18.98 -17.69
CA PHE A 487 -2.00 -17.72 -17.05
C PHE A 487 -2.55 -16.71 -18.05
N THR A 488 -1.88 -16.49 -19.17
CA THR A 488 -2.30 -15.45 -20.13
C THR A 488 -3.53 -15.88 -20.91
N TYR A 489 -3.61 -17.13 -21.34
CA TYR A 489 -4.74 -17.55 -22.18
C TYR A 489 -5.87 -18.21 -21.40
N MET A 490 -5.58 -19.05 -20.40
CA MET A 490 -6.62 -19.77 -19.67
C MET A 490 -7.16 -18.96 -18.49
N VAL A 491 -6.29 -18.55 -17.55
CA VAL A 491 -6.73 -17.84 -16.32
C VAL A 491 -7.37 -16.51 -16.65
N LEU A 492 -6.77 -15.70 -17.54
CA LEU A 492 -7.32 -14.43 -17.96
C LEU A 492 -8.65 -14.59 -18.72
N SER A 493 -8.75 -15.57 -19.62
CA SER A 493 -10.00 -15.82 -20.37
C SER A 493 -11.13 -16.29 -19.47
N LEU A 494 -10.83 -17.16 -18.47
CA LEU A 494 -11.82 -17.59 -17.48
C LEU A 494 -12.29 -16.43 -16.59
N PHE A 495 -11.36 -15.52 -16.19
CA PHE A 495 -11.71 -14.33 -15.44
C PHE A 495 -12.65 -13.42 -16.22
N ILE A 496 -12.36 -13.16 -17.50
CA ILE A 496 -13.21 -12.36 -18.37
C ILE A 496 -14.58 -13.04 -18.56
N ALA A 497 -14.61 -14.34 -18.82
CA ALA A 497 -15.84 -15.10 -18.97
C ALA A 497 -16.73 -15.03 -17.72
N LEU A 498 -16.13 -15.15 -16.53
CA LEU A 498 -16.84 -15.08 -15.24
C LEU A 498 -17.50 -13.70 -15.04
N ILE A 499 -16.80 -12.61 -15.37
CA ILE A 499 -17.35 -11.25 -15.25
C ILE A 499 -18.44 -11.04 -16.30
N THR A 500 -18.23 -11.50 -17.53
CA THR A 500 -19.19 -11.35 -18.63
C THR A 500 -20.49 -12.11 -18.32
N ASP A 501 -20.40 -13.36 -17.88
CA ASP A 501 -21.56 -14.17 -17.48
C ASP A 501 -22.36 -13.50 -16.35
N THR A 502 -21.66 -12.98 -15.34
CA THR A 502 -22.31 -12.24 -14.25
C THR A 502 -22.99 -10.96 -14.76
N TYR A 503 -22.36 -10.25 -15.70
CA TYR A 503 -22.94 -9.04 -16.31
C TYR A 503 -24.21 -9.36 -17.09
N GLU A 504 -24.18 -10.41 -17.91
CA GLU A 504 -25.35 -10.85 -18.68
C GLU A 504 -26.51 -11.28 -17.77
N THR A 505 -26.19 -12.02 -16.71
CA THR A 505 -27.17 -12.46 -15.70
C THR A 505 -27.85 -11.26 -15.04
N ILE A 506 -27.08 -10.24 -14.61
CA ILE A 506 -27.65 -9.03 -13.98
C ILE A 506 -28.48 -8.23 -14.97
N LYS A 507 -28.03 -8.12 -16.22
CA LYS A 507 -28.78 -7.41 -17.26
C LYS A 507 -30.11 -8.08 -17.58
N GLN A 508 -30.16 -9.41 -17.59
CA GLN A 508 -31.43 -10.17 -17.80
C GLN A 508 -32.35 -10.08 -16.58
N GLN A 509 -31.82 -9.91 -15.39
CA GLN A 509 -32.57 -9.78 -14.13
C GLN A 509 -33.00 -8.33 -13.84
N GLU A 510 -32.78 -7.38 -14.75
CA GLU A 510 -33.16 -5.99 -14.55
C GLU A 510 -34.68 -5.89 -14.34
N GLY A 511 -35.10 -5.41 -13.16
CA GLY A 511 -36.50 -5.31 -12.75
C GLY A 511 -37.04 -6.49 -11.93
N ILE A 512 -36.26 -7.55 -11.70
CA ILE A 512 -36.66 -8.65 -10.82
C ILE A 512 -36.03 -8.39 -9.42
N PRO A 513 -36.80 -8.49 -8.32
CA PRO A 513 -36.26 -8.32 -6.98
C PRO A 513 -35.23 -9.41 -6.67
N ALA A 514 -34.02 -9.00 -6.26
CA ALA A 514 -32.93 -9.92 -5.94
C ALA A 514 -33.05 -10.54 -4.53
N SER A 515 -33.90 -9.98 -3.66
CA SER A 515 -34.11 -10.44 -2.28
C SER A 515 -35.58 -10.32 -1.86
N GLU A 516 -35.97 -11.07 -0.81
CA GLU A 516 -37.32 -10.95 -0.22
C GLU A 516 -37.59 -9.52 0.27
N LEU A 517 -36.57 -8.86 0.82
CA LEU A 517 -36.65 -7.48 1.24
C LEU A 517 -36.96 -6.53 0.08
N GLN A 518 -36.30 -6.71 -1.07
CA GLN A 518 -36.56 -5.87 -2.25
C GLN A 518 -37.94 -6.13 -2.83
N ALA A 519 -38.38 -7.38 -2.87
CA ALA A 519 -39.75 -7.74 -3.28
C ALA A 519 -40.77 -7.03 -2.39
N PHE A 520 -40.57 -7.07 -1.07
CA PHE A 520 -41.46 -6.41 -0.12
C PHE A 520 -41.50 -4.88 -0.30
N ILE A 521 -40.36 -4.25 -0.60
CA ILE A 521 -40.27 -2.80 -0.85
C ILE A 521 -40.91 -2.43 -2.18
N MET A 522 -40.75 -3.25 -3.23
CA MET A 522 -41.29 -2.97 -4.59
C MET A 522 -42.82 -3.00 -4.66
N GLU A 523 -43.48 -3.73 -3.74
CA GLU A 523 -44.95 -3.68 -3.63
C GLU A 523 -45.47 -2.29 -3.21
N CYS A 524 -44.62 -1.42 -2.65
CA CYS A 524 -45.01 -0.03 -2.37
C CYS A 524 -45.05 0.81 -3.64
N LYS A 525 -46.23 1.07 -4.16
CA LYS A 525 -46.49 1.88 -5.37
C LYS A 525 -46.41 3.39 -5.12
N ASP A 526 -46.24 3.85 -3.86
CA ASP A 526 -46.22 5.27 -3.53
C ASP A 526 -44.97 5.96 -4.13
N LEU A 527 -45.20 7.05 -4.87
CA LEU A 527 -44.15 7.86 -5.46
C LEU A 527 -43.48 8.74 -4.41
N PRO A 528 -42.19 9.08 -4.56
CA PRO A 528 -41.47 9.96 -3.61
C PRO A 528 -42.17 11.32 -3.40
N ALA A 529 -42.78 11.87 -4.44
CA ALA A 529 -43.47 13.16 -4.40
C ALA A 529 -44.91 13.11 -3.84
N SER A 530 -45.39 11.93 -3.35
CA SER A 530 -46.80 11.74 -2.95
C SER A 530 -47.19 12.40 -1.62
N GLY A 531 -46.27 13.02 -0.91
CA GLY A 531 -46.52 13.62 0.43
C GLY A 531 -46.77 12.64 1.56
N LYS A 532 -46.93 11.34 1.26
CA LYS A 532 -47.22 10.27 2.26
C LYS A 532 -46.04 9.86 3.15
N TYR A 533 -44.84 10.44 2.89
CA TYR A 533 -43.63 10.17 3.65
C TYR A 533 -43.39 11.17 4.80
N ASN A 534 -44.31 12.17 4.98
CA ASN A 534 -44.19 13.23 5.98
C ASN A 534 -44.85 12.89 7.33
N ASP A 535 -44.88 11.61 7.75
CA ASP A 535 -45.46 11.22 9.03
C ASP A 535 -44.63 11.80 10.21
N PRO A 536 -45.28 12.52 11.16
CA PRO A 536 -44.59 13.17 12.27
C PRO A 536 -44.06 12.22 13.33
N GLU A 537 -44.53 10.97 13.39
CA GLU A 537 -44.12 9.99 14.42
C GLU A 537 -42.71 9.35 14.18
N SER A 538 -42.12 9.54 13.02
CA SER A 538 -40.81 8.92 12.71
C SER A 538 -39.59 9.78 13.09
N ASP A 539 -39.80 10.95 13.69
CA ASP A 539 -38.74 11.89 14.06
C ASP A 539 -38.38 11.83 15.57
N SER A 540 -38.45 10.66 16.21
CA SER A 540 -37.81 10.48 17.52
C SER A 540 -36.28 10.60 17.35
N CYS A 541 -35.78 11.82 17.35
CA CYS A 541 -34.40 12.15 17.52
C CYS A 541 -33.94 11.74 18.93
N LEU A 542 -33.53 10.48 19.09
CA LEU A 542 -32.79 10.05 20.26
C LEU A 542 -31.35 10.59 20.13
N PHE A 543 -31.05 11.50 21.05
CA PHE A 543 -29.74 12.06 21.38
C PHE A 543 -29.10 13.03 20.37
N PHE A 544 -29.19 14.23 20.71
CA PHE A 544 -28.51 15.52 20.52
C PHE A 544 -29.41 16.62 19.90
N PRO A 545 -29.55 17.74 20.59
CA PRO A 545 -30.18 18.93 20.02
C PRO A 545 -29.20 19.55 19.03
N CYS A 546 -29.28 19.14 17.78
CA CYS A 546 -28.47 19.74 16.74
C CYS A 546 -29.29 20.74 15.94
N ALA A 547 -28.84 21.98 15.94
CA ALA A 547 -29.25 23.09 15.08
C ALA A 547 -29.12 22.80 13.56
N CYS A 548 -28.90 21.56 13.15
CA CYS A 548 -28.82 21.10 11.76
C CYS A 548 -30.07 20.33 11.31
N CYS A 549 -31.16 20.37 12.05
CA CYS A 549 -32.46 19.75 11.71
C CYS A 549 -33.52 20.78 11.30
N SER A 550 -33.14 22.01 10.92
CA SER A 550 -34.05 22.95 10.27
C SER A 550 -33.79 23.01 8.79
#